data_907be8681aa49b914d90bbc5aa47653a
#
_entry.id   907be8681aa49b914d90bbc5aa47653a
#
_cell.length_a   1.000
_cell.length_b   1.000
_cell.length_c   1.000
_cell.angle_alpha   90.00
_cell.angle_beta   90.00
_cell.angle_gamma   90.00
#
_symmetry.space_group_name_H-M   'P 1'
#
loop_
_entity.id
_entity.type
_entity.pdbx_description
1 polymer ?
#
loop_
_entity_poly.entity_id
_entity_poly.type
_entity_poly.pdbx_seq_one_letter_code
_entity_poly.pdbx_strand_id
1 'polypeptide(L)'
;HRLLSDGTVETVSASELAPGDRVVVEAGDMIPADGTVVEGVAAVDESAITGESAPVIRESGGDRSAVTGGTTVLSDRIVVNVTQEPGKSFLDRMIALVEGAERQKTPNEIALNILLAGLTLIFMLVVVTLKPLGLYHGINIDMVVLVALLVCLIPTTISGLLAAIGIAGMDRLLQRNVLALSGRAVEAAGDVDVLLLDKTGTITLGNRMASAFLPLPGVNIDEMMQAACLASSGDETPEGRSIVELGNTLGVSLNGVPQDVVSVPFTAETRMSGVDAAGEQLRKGATDSVLRWVHSLGLPERREELKALVDPVAREGGTPLVVASSTRGVLGVIQLKDVVKPGMRDRFDRIRAMGIKTVMITGDNRLTAQAIAAEAGVDDFLAEAKPEDKLQLILDLQKEGRLVAMSGDGTNDAPALAKSDVGLVMNTGTQAAREAGNMIDLDSDPTKLIEIVEIGKQLLITRGALTTFSLANDVAKYFAIIPALFMAALPELGVLNVMHLSTPQSAILSAVIFNA
;
A
#
# COMPACT_ATOMS: atom_id res chain seq x y z
N HIS A 1 -32.27 -1.29 -3.53
CA HIS A 1 -33.70 -1.66 -3.47
C HIS A 1 -34.18 -1.61 -2.01
N ARG A 2 -34.90 -0.52 -1.64
CA ARG A 2 -35.47 -0.37 -0.30
C ARG A 2 -36.76 -1.22 -0.16
N LEU A 3 -36.82 -2.04 0.90
CA LEU A 3 -37.98 -2.86 1.22
C LEU A 3 -38.94 -2.09 2.13
N LEU A 4 -40.16 -1.85 1.68
CA LEU A 4 -41.20 -1.19 2.45
C LEU A 4 -41.90 -2.16 3.41
N SER A 5 -42.62 -1.61 4.39
CA SER A 5 -43.31 -2.39 5.43
C SER A 5 -44.45 -3.28 4.89
N ASP A 6 -44.92 -2.99 3.68
CA ASP A 6 -45.94 -3.79 2.95
C ASP A 6 -45.33 -4.92 2.10
N GLY A 7 -44.03 -5.09 2.10
CA GLY A 7 -43.29 -6.07 1.32
C GLY A 7 -42.99 -5.66 -0.12
N THR A 8 -43.34 -4.43 -0.53
CA THR A 8 -42.98 -3.90 -1.84
C THR A 8 -41.56 -3.38 -1.85
N VAL A 9 -40.91 -3.42 -3.01
CA VAL A 9 -39.52 -2.94 -3.20
C VAL A 9 -39.55 -1.66 -4.02
N GLU A 10 -38.93 -0.62 -3.49
CA GLU A 10 -38.79 0.68 -4.15
C GLU A 10 -37.29 0.91 -4.50
N THR A 11 -37.03 1.42 -5.70
CA THR A 11 -35.67 1.82 -6.09
C THR A 11 -35.42 3.26 -5.66
N VAL A 12 -34.46 3.46 -4.76
CA VAL A 12 -34.06 4.77 -4.23
C VAL A 12 -32.56 4.99 -4.39
N SER A 13 -32.13 6.25 -4.33
CA SER A 13 -30.69 6.56 -4.26
C SER A 13 -30.11 6.12 -2.91
N ALA A 14 -28.85 5.66 -2.89
CA ALA A 14 -28.15 5.32 -1.65
C ALA A 14 -28.09 6.51 -0.66
N SER A 15 -28.05 7.74 -1.19
CA SER A 15 -28.04 8.99 -0.39
C SER A 15 -29.36 9.29 0.32
N GLU A 16 -30.45 8.62 -0.06
CA GLU A 16 -31.78 8.78 0.55
C GLU A 16 -32.07 7.73 1.64
N LEU A 17 -31.13 6.77 1.84
CA LEU A 17 -31.28 5.75 2.86
C LEU A 17 -31.05 6.35 4.25
N ALA A 18 -31.91 5.98 5.19
CA ALA A 18 -31.84 6.40 6.57
C ALA A 18 -31.66 5.19 7.53
N PRO A 19 -31.11 5.41 8.72
CA PRO A 19 -31.05 4.35 9.73
C PRO A 19 -32.43 3.74 10.01
N GLY A 20 -32.52 2.40 9.94
CA GLY A 20 -33.76 1.66 10.06
C GLY A 20 -34.38 1.26 8.73
N ASP A 21 -33.95 1.80 7.60
CA ASP A 21 -34.37 1.34 6.28
C ASP A 21 -33.88 -0.09 6.03
N ARG A 22 -34.71 -0.91 5.42
CA ARG A 22 -34.37 -2.26 4.97
C ARG A 22 -34.06 -2.26 3.49
N VAL A 23 -32.92 -2.82 3.12
CA VAL A 23 -32.48 -2.88 1.73
C VAL A 23 -32.25 -4.31 1.32
N VAL A 24 -32.81 -4.68 0.17
CA VAL A 24 -32.59 -5.98 -0.48
C VAL A 24 -31.33 -5.88 -1.34
N VAL A 25 -30.40 -6.81 -1.16
CA VAL A 25 -29.15 -6.89 -1.92
C VAL A 25 -29.01 -8.32 -2.43
N GLU A 26 -28.81 -8.48 -3.73
CA GLU A 26 -28.72 -9.77 -4.42
C GLU A 26 -27.30 -10.00 -4.97
N ALA A 27 -27.00 -11.21 -5.41
CA ALA A 27 -25.72 -11.55 -5.99
C ALA A 27 -25.36 -10.63 -7.18
N GLY A 28 -24.19 -10.01 -7.12
CA GLY A 28 -23.71 -9.00 -8.07
C GLY A 28 -23.98 -7.56 -7.65
N ASP A 29 -24.84 -7.32 -6.65
CA ASP A 29 -25.12 -5.98 -6.15
C ASP A 29 -24.10 -5.52 -5.12
N MET A 30 -23.87 -4.21 -5.10
CA MET A 30 -23.10 -3.54 -4.06
C MET A 30 -24.00 -3.19 -2.86
N ILE A 31 -23.54 -3.45 -1.65
CA ILE A 31 -24.21 -3.05 -0.41
C ILE A 31 -24.16 -1.53 -0.30
N PRO A 32 -25.33 -0.83 -0.25
CA PRO A 32 -25.35 0.62 -0.42
C PRO A 32 -24.99 1.43 0.83
N ALA A 33 -25.02 0.83 2.03
CA ALA A 33 -24.74 1.50 3.29
C ALA A 33 -24.34 0.49 4.36
N ASP A 34 -23.65 0.98 5.41
CA ASP A 34 -23.30 0.17 6.59
C ASP A 34 -24.57 -0.29 7.31
N GLY A 35 -24.61 -1.56 7.68
CA GLY A 35 -25.80 -2.12 8.29
C GLY A 35 -25.62 -3.49 8.93
N THR A 36 -26.74 -4.10 9.27
CA THR A 36 -26.80 -5.47 9.79
C THR A 36 -27.74 -6.33 8.94
N VAL A 37 -27.30 -7.53 8.61
CA VAL A 37 -28.16 -8.52 7.93
C VAL A 37 -29.26 -8.95 8.89
N VAL A 38 -30.51 -8.76 8.47
CA VAL A 38 -31.71 -9.13 9.24
C VAL A 38 -32.42 -10.36 8.68
N GLU A 39 -32.15 -10.68 7.40
CA GLU A 39 -32.73 -11.83 6.71
C GLU A 39 -31.76 -12.35 5.65
N GLY A 40 -31.61 -13.68 5.54
CA GLY A 40 -30.77 -14.34 4.55
C GLY A 40 -29.35 -14.61 5.00
N VAL A 41 -28.59 -15.23 4.10
CA VAL A 41 -27.16 -15.52 4.23
C VAL A 41 -26.51 -15.34 2.86
N ALA A 42 -25.36 -14.70 2.78
CA ALA A 42 -24.66 -14.46 1.52
C ALA A 42 -23.12 -14.52 1.70
N ALA A 43 -22.42 -14.84 0.63
CA ALA A 43 -21.00 -14.59 0.52
C ALA A 43 -20.79 -13.14 0.04
N VAL A 44 -19.99 -12.38 0.78
CA VAL A 44 -19.73 -10.96 0.50
C VAL A 44 -18.25 -10.79 0.24
N ASP A 45 -17.91 -10.12 -0.86
CA ASP A 45 -16.57 -9.67 -1.16
C ASP A 45 -16.32 -8.33 -0.45
N GLU A 46 -15.48 -8.37 0.57
CA GLU A 46 -15.06 -7.20 1.34
C GLU A 46 -13.65 -6.73 0.97
N SER A 47 -13.06 -7.28 -0.09
CA SER A 47 -11.68 -6.98 -0.49
C SER A 47 -11.43 -5.48 -0.73
N ALA A 48 -12.40 -4.77 -1.29
CA ALA A 48 -12.33 -3.33 -1.49
C ALA A 48 -12.19 -2.53 -0.18
N ILE A 49 -12.59 -3.09 0.94
CA ILE A 49 -12.55 -2.44 2.27
C ILE A 49 -11.39 -2.98 3.10
N THR A 50 -11.26 -4.31 3.18
CA THR A 50 -10.31 -4.99 4.08
C THR A 50 -9.00 -5.36 3.42
N GLY A 51 -8.92 -5.38 2.08
CA GLY A 51 -7.81 -5.94 1.32
C GLY A 51 -7.78 -7.48 1.27
N GLU A 52 -8.66 -8.16 2.02
CA GLU A 52 -8.70 -9.62 2.06
C GLU A 52 -9.50 -10.19 0.89
N SER A 53 -8.88 -11.00 0.03
CA SER A 53 -9.52 -11.54 -1.17
C SER A 53 -10.53 -12.66 -0.91
N ALA A 54 -10.51 -13.27 0.29
CA ALA A 54 -11.42 -14.36 0.63
C ALA A 54 -12.82 -13.81 0.98
N PRO A 55 -13.90 -14.29 0.31
CA PRO A 55 -15.24 -13.89 0.65
C PRO A 55 -15.63 -14.21 2.09
N VAL A 56 -16.36 -13.32 2.71
CA VAL A 56 -16.86 -13.48 4.08
C VAL A 56 -18.33 -13.88 4.04
N ILE A 57 -18.71 -14.89 4.82
CA ILE A 57 -20.13 -15.25 4.97
C ILE A 57 -20.79 -14.27 5.93
N ARG A 58 -21.83 -13.59 5.46
CA ARG A 58 -22.68 -12.70 6.24
C ARG A 58 -24.06 -13.31 6.37
N GLU A 59 -24.58 -13.36 7.60
CA GLU A 59 -25.85 -14.03 7.94
C GLU A 59 -26.61 -13.24 9.01
N SER A 60 -27.92 -13.43 9.05
CA SER A 60 -28.75 -12.78 10.06
C SER A 60 -28.47 -13.34 11.46
N GLY A 61 -28.25 -12.44 12.42
CA GLY A 61 -27.99 -12.78 13.82
C GLY A 61 -26.51 -13.08 14.15
N GLY A 62 -26.10 -12.74 15.37
CA GLY A 62 -24.73 -12.97 15.87
C GLY A 62 -23.67 -12.06 15.27
N ASP A 63 -22.41 -12.47 15.46
CA ASP A 63 -21.21 -11.66 15.12
C ASP A 63 -21.00 -11.51 13.60
N ARG A 64 -21.70 -12.29 12.77
CA ARG A 64 -21.56 -12.26 11.31
C ARG A 64 -22.61 -11.43 10.60
N SER A 65 -23.44 -10.70 11.34
CA SER A 65 -24.53 -9.91 10.75
C SER A 65 -24.10 -8.53 10.24
N ALA A 66 -23.00 -7.99 10.71
CA ALA A 66 -22.51 -6.66 10.30
C ALA A 66 -22.04 -6.69 8.84
N VAL A 67 -22.44 -5.69 8.05
CA VAL A 67 -22.00 -5.47 6.67
C VAL A 67 -21.59 -4.01 6.47
N THR A 68 -20.64 -3.79 5.56
CA THR A 68 -20.12 -2.46 5.25
C THR A 68 -20.55 -2.02 3.86
N GLY A 69 -20.97 -0.78 3.72
CA GLY A 69 -21.29 -0.17 2.43
C GLY A 69 -20.08 -0.16 1.50
N GLY A 70 -20.32 -0.39 0.20
CA GLY A 70 -19.26 -0.48 -0.80
C GLY A 70 -18.70 -1.90 -1.03
N THR A 71 -19.14 -2.90 -0.26
CA THR A 71 -18.81 -4.32 -0.46
C THR A 71 -19.81 -4.98 -1.43
N THR A 72 -19.43 -6.08 -2.08
CA THR A 72 -20.25 -6.73 -3.12
C THR A 72 -20.74 -8.09 -2.68
N VAL A 73 -22.03 -8.36 -2.86
CA VAL A 73 -22.63 -9.69 -2.63
C VAL A 73 -22.26 -10.61 -3.79
N LEU A 74 -21.63 -11.75 -3.50
CA LEU A 74 -21.18 -12.72 -4.51
C LEU A 74 -22.18 -13.84 -4.76
N SER A 75 -22.92 -14.24 -3.73
CA SER A 75 -23.91 -15.31 -3.84
C SER A 75 -25.14 -15.01 -2.99
N ASP A 76 -26.27 -15.55 -3.39
CA ASP A 76 -27.53 -15.52 -2.65
C ASP A 76 -28.14 -14.09 -2.50
N ARG A 77 -29.01 -13.90 -1.53
CA ARG A 77 -29.73 -12.66 -1.26
C ARG A 77 -29.78 -12.39 0.23
N ILE A 78 -29.55 -11.15 0.61
CA ILE A 78 -29.69 -10.69 1.99
C ILE A 78 -30.59 -9.45 2.08
N VAL A 79 -31.20 -9.26 3.25
CA VAL A 79 -31.87 -8.01 3.63
C VAL A 79 -31.03 -7.34 4.70
N VAL A 80 -30.58 -6.13 4.41
CA VAL A 80 -29.71 -5.33 5.29
C VAL A 80 -30.56 -4.23 5.94
N ASN A 81 -30.52 -4.12 7.25
CA ASN A 81 -31.04 -2.99 8.00
C ASN A 81 -29.94 -1.93 8.11
N VAL A 82 -30.15 -0.76 7.53
CA VAL A 82 -29.19 0.35 7.55
C VAL A 82 -29.03 0.87 8.97
N THR A 83 -27.79 1.03 9.43
CA THR A 83 -27.48 1.46 10.80
C THR A 83 -26.82 2.83 10.88
N GLN A 84 -26.21 3.31 9.80
CA GLN A 84 -25.50 4.57 9.75
C GLN A 84 -26.23 5.62 8.92
N GLU A 85 -26.10 6.88 9.32
CA GLU A 85 -26.59 8.03 8.54
C GLU A 85 -25.70 8.25 7.31
N PRO A 86 -26.23 8.77 6.20
CA PRO A 86 -25.43 9.23 5.07
C PRO A 86 -24.32 10.20 5.51
N GLY A 87 -23.11 10.01 5.03
CA GLY A 87 -21.94 10.80 5.43
C GLY A 87 -21.25 10.34 6.71
N LYS A 88 -21.71 9.25 7.34
CA LYS A 88 -21.09 8.65 8.54
C LYS A 88 -20.71 7.18 8.37
N SER A 89 -20.75 6.66 7.14
CA SER A 89 -20.34 5.29 6.83
C SER A 89 -18.84 5.07 7.12
N PHE A 90 -18.40 3.82 7.15
CA PHE A 90 -16.98 3.50 7.23
C PHE A 90 -16.17 4.20 6.12
N LEU A 91 -16.68 4.20 4.89
CA LEU A 91 -16.06 4.86 3.74
C LEU A 91 -15.96 6.38 3.94
N ASP A 92 -17.03 7.03 4.41
CA ASP A 92 -17.02 8.49 4.67
C ASP A 92 -15.96 8.86 5.71
N ARG A 93 -15.81 8.04 6.76
CA ARG A 93 -14.76 8.25 7.77
C ARG A 93 -13.35 8.11 7.18
N MET A 94 -13.14 7.11 6.32
CA MET A 94 -11.84 6.93 5.64
C MET A 94 -11.52 8.13 4.73
N ILE A 95 -12.49 8.63 3.97
CA ILE A 95 -12.35 9.82 3.12
C ILE A 95 -11.98 11.04 3.98
N ALA A 96 -12.70 11.29 5.08
CA ALA A 96 -12.42 12.40 5.97
C ALA A 96 -10.99 12.35 6.57
N LEU A 97 -10.50 11.15 6.89
CA LEU A 97 -9.12 10.96 7.35
C LEU A 97 -8.09 11.25 6.25
N VAL A 98 -8.40 10.90 5.00
CA VAL A 98 -7.54 11.19 3.84
C VAL A 98 -7.52 12.70 3.56
N GLU A 99 -8.67 13.35 3.51
CA GLU A 99 -8.78 14.80 3.27
C GLU A 99 -8.11 15.63 4.35
N GLY A 100 -8.13 15.17 5.61
CA GLY A 100 -7.44 15.82 6.73
C GLY A 100 -5.94 15.52 6.83
N ALA A 101 -5.40 14.67 5.97
CA ALA A 101 -4.00 14.26 6.04
C ALA A 101 -3.08 15.23 5.32
N GLU A 102 -2.26 15.96 6.08
CA GLU A 102 -1.17 16.78 5.52
C GLU A 102 0.17 16.05 5.66
N ARG A 103 0.93 15.99 4.56
CA ARG A 103 2.30 15.45 4.57
C ARG A 103 3.28 16.47 5.13
N GLN A 104 4.15 16.01 6.00
CA GLN A 104 5.19 16.85 6.60
C GLN A 104 6.28 17.19 5.57
N LYS A 105 6.98 18.32 5.80
CA LYS A 105 8.18 18.65 5.04
C LYS A 105 9.32 17.73 5.46
N THR A 106 10.12 17.28 4.48
CA THR A 106 11.29 16.46 4.81
C THR A 106 12.34 17.28 5.55
N PRO A 107 13.18 16.64 6.41
CA PRO A 107 14.29 17.33 7.07
C PRO A 107 15.19 18.07 6.09
N ASN A 108 15.45 17.50 4.91
CA ASN A 108 16.23 18.12 3.85
C ASN A 108 15.58 19.37 3.26
N GLU A 109 14.26 19.38 3.08
CA GLU A 109 13.54 20.58 2.66
C GLU A 109 13.62 21.70 3.70
N ILE A 110 13.49 21.36 4.98
CA ILE A 110 13.60 22.31 6.08
C ILE A 110 15.01 22.90 6.13
N ALA A 111 16.03 22.06 6.08
CA ALA A 111 17.44 22.48 6.08
C ALA A 111 17.77 23.39 4.90
N LEU A 112 17.28 23.06 3.70
CA LEU A 112 17.47 23.87 2.51
C LEU A 112 16.77 25.25 2.63
N ASN A 113 15.53 25.28 3.12
CA ASN A 113 14.81 26.54 3.32
C ASN A 113 15.54 27.46 4.31
N ILE A 114 16.09 26.90 5.41
CA ILE A 114 16.89 27.66 6.38
C ILE A 114 18.16 28.19 5.71
N LEU A 115 18.87 27.35 4.94
CA LEU A 115 20.08 27.74 4.22
C LEU A 115 19.81 28.90 3.24
N LEU A 116 18.78 28.77 2.40
CA LEU A 116 18.40 29.80 1.42
C LEU A 116 17.99 31.12 2.09
N ALA A 117 17.19 31.06 3.16
CA ALA A 117 16.80 32.23 3.91
C ALA A 117 18.00 32.93 4.57
N GLY A 118 18.91 32.15 5.18
CA GLY A 118 20.13 32.64 5.79
C GLY A 118 21.05 33.30 4.79
N LEU A 119 21.29 32.67 3.64
CA LEU A 119 22.10 33.23 2.55
C LEU A 119 21.51 34.51 2.00
N THR A 120 20.19 34.53 1.74
CA THR A 120 19.50 35.73 1.26
C THR A 120 19.66 36.90 2.23
N LEU A 121 19.54 36.65 3.54
CA LEU A 121 19.76 37.66 4.58
C LEU A 121 21.19 38.19 4.58
N ILE A 122 22.20 37.31 4.50
CA ILE A 122 23.61 37.69 4.43
C ILE A 122 23.87 38.53 3.18
N PHE A 123 23.36 38.11 2.02
CA PHE A 123 23.56 38.83 0.77
C PHE A 123 22.90 40.19 0.79
N MET A 124 21.70 40.29 1.36
CA MET A 124 21.03 41.58 1.55
C MET A 124 21.86 42.53 2.44
N LEU A 125 22.37 42.01 3.56
CA LEU A 125 23.22 42.79 4.48
C LEU A 125 24.49 43.29 3.79
N VAL A 126 25.16 42.44 3.03
CA VAL A 126 26.37 42.82 2.28
C VAL A 126 26.04 43.92 1.27
N VAL A 127 25.01 43.76 0.44
CA VAL A 127 24.67 44.76 -0.60
C VAL A 127 24.29 46.09 0.02
N VAL A 128 23.53 46.09 1.12
CA VAL A 128 23.15 47.36 1.83
C VAL A 128 24.37 48.06 2.39
N THR A 129 25.34 47.31 2.91
CA THR A 129 26.56 47.91 3.49
C THR A 129 27.58 48.41 2.43
N LEU A 130 27.50 47.93 1.18
CA LEU A 130 28.40 48.40 0.10
C LEU A 130 28.27 49.87 -0.22
N LYS A 131 27.05 50.47 -0.17
CA LYS A 131 26.87 51.87 -0.47
C LYS A 131 27.57 52.82 0.55
N PRO A 132 27.33 52.72 1.85
CA PRO A 132 28.04 53.53 2.84
C PRO A 132 29.55 53.28 2.84
N LEU A 133 29.98 52.03 2.60
CA LEU A 133 31.40 51.70 2.48
C LEU A 133 32.03 52.39 1.24
N GLY A 134 31.34 52.36 0.10
CA GLY A 134 31.75 53.05 -1.11
C GLY A 134 31.87 54.58 -0.87
N LEU A 135 30.89 55.20 -0.27
CA LEU A 135 30.90 56.62 0.07
C LEU A 135 32.07 57.01 0.99
N TYR A 136 32.37 56.15 1.98
CA TYR A 136 33.53 56.32 2.88
C TYR A 136 34.87 56.34 2.12
N HIS A 137 34.98 55.52 1.05
CA HIS A 137 36.17 55.48 0.19
C HIS A 137 36.09 56.42 -1.03
N GLY A 138 35.10 57.34 -1.08
CA GLY A 138 34.95 58.29 -2.18
C GLY A 138 34.39 57.70 -3.46
N ILE A 139 33.79 56.49 -3.42
CA ILE A 139 33.14 55.85 -4.55
C ILE A 139 31.63 55.99 -4.40
N ASN A 140 30.98 56.57 -5.39
CA ASN A 140 29.52 56.59 -5.43
C ASN A 140 28.99 55.40 -6.23
N ILE A 141 28.52 54.34 -5.52
CA ILE A 141 27.93 53.18 -6.14
C ILE A 141 26.47 53.51 -6.48
N ASP A 142 26.14 53.39 -7.77
CA ASP A 142 24.78 53.60 -8.25
C ASP A 142 23.81 52.56 -7.69
N MET A 143 22.55 52.98 -7.41
CA MET A 143 21.52 52.09 -6.90
C MET A 143 21.19 50.96 -7.89
N VAL A 144 21.25 51.23 -9.19
CA VAL A 144 21.04 50.21 -10.23
C VAL A 144 22.08 49.08 -10.11
N VAL A 145 23.34 49.43 -9.84
CA VAL A 145 24.43 48.44 -9.61
C VAL A 145 24.16 47.59 -8.38
N LEU A 146 23.67 48.20 -7.29
CA LEU A 146 23.33 47.47 -6.05
C LEU A 146 22.16 46.52 -6.23
N VAL A 147 21.13 46.97 -6.96
CA VAL A 147 19.98 46.11 -7.28
C VAL A 147 20.38 44.96 -8.19
N ALA A 148 21.17 45.24 -9.25
CA ALA A 148 21.68 44.20 -10.13
C ALA A 148 22.53 43.15 -9.36
N LEU A 149 23.39 43.66 -8.45
CA LEU A 149 24.20 42.82 -7.59
C LEU A 149 23.33 41.94 -6.67
N LEU A 150 22.31 42.52 -6.04
CA LEU A 150 21.40 41.73 -5.19
C LEU A 150 20.72 40.60 -5.98
N VAL A 151 20.21 40.93 -7.19
CA VAL A 151 19.57 39.92 -8.06
C VAL A 151 20.56 38.83 -8.47
N CYS A 152 21.82 39.17 -8.74
CA CYS A 152 22.87 38.17 -9.08
C CYS A 152 23.27 37.26 -7.92
N LEU A 153 23.07 37.74 -6.68
CA LEU A 153 23.52 37.02 -5.49
C LEU A 153 22.44 36.17 -4.82
N ILE A 154 21.16 36.48 -5.07
CA ILE A 154 20.06 35.63 -4.58
C ILE A 154 20.15 34.26 -5.26
N PRO A 155 20.13 33.16 -4.49
CA PRO A 155 20.32 31.81 -5.04
C PRO A 155 19.07 31.29 -5.77
N THR A 156 18.67 31.98 -6.84
CA THR A 156 17.49 31.67 -7.65
C THR A 156 17.67 30.38 -8.47
N THR A 157 18.92 30.07 -8.85
CA THR A 157 19.28 28.86 -9.62
C THR A 157 18.98 27.56 -8.87
N ILE A 158 19.13 27.56 -7.54
CA ILE A 158 18.85 26.37 -6.72
C ILE A 158 17.38 25.95 -6.85
N SER A 159 16.44 26.88 -6.81
CA SER A 159 15.00 26.57 -6.93
C SER A 159 14.65 25.96 -8.28
N GLY A 160 15.22 26.47 -9.38
CA GLY A 160 15.03 25.90 -10.72
C GLY A 160 15.64 24.49 -10.87
N LEU A 161 16.84 24.30 -10.34
CA LEU A 161 17.51 23.00 -10.37
C LEU A 161 16.74 21.93 -9.58
N LEU A 162 16.15 22.29 -8.44
CA LEU A 162 15.36 21.37 -7.63
C LEU A 162 14.13 20.84 -8.39
N ALA A 163 13.43 21.74 -9.11
CA ALA A 163 12.30 21.32 -9.94
C ALA A 163 12.74 20.37 -11.06
N ALA A 164 13.85 20.68 -11.74
CA ALA A 164 14.41 19.84 -12.81
C ALA A 164 14.85 18.45 -12.30
N ILE A 165 15.50 18.39 -11.13
CA ILE A 165 15.90 17.13 -10.48
C ILE A 165 14.67 16.30 -10.15
N GLY A 166 13.62 16.92 -9.60
CA GLY A 166 12.35 16.25 -9.29
C GLY A 166 11.70 15.64 -10.53
N ILE A 167 11.65 16.37 -11.64
CA ILE A 167 11.12 15.89 -12.93
C ILE A 167 11.96 14.73 -13.45
N ALA A 168 13.28 14.84 -13.44
CA ALA A 168 14.17 13.76 -13.87
C ALA A 168 14.02 12.50 -13.00
N GLY A 169 13.74 12.68 -11.70
CA GLY A 169 13.44 11.58 -10.79
C GLY A 169 12.15 10.87 -11.13
N MET A 170 11.08 11.62 -11.39
CA MET A 170 9.80 11.06 -11.81
C MET A 170 9.93 10.29 -13.14
N ASP A 171 10.67 10.81 -14.11
CA ASP A 171 10.92 10.13 -15.38
C ASP A 171 11.66 8.79 -15.17
N ARG A 172 12.69 8.76 -14.33
CA ARG A 172 13.42 7.52 -14.00
C ARG A 172 12.52 6.48 -13.33
N LEU A 173 11.62 6.91 -12.44
CA LEU A 173 10.64 6.00 -11.83
C LEU A 173 9.63 5.48 -12.84
N LEU A 174 9.16 6.34 -13.76
CA LEU A 174 8.25 5.93 -14.82
C LEU A 174 8.87 4.87 -15.73
N GLN A 175 10.17 4.97 -16.04
CA GLN A 175 10.93 3.94 -16.78
C GLN A 175 11.01 2.60 -16.02
N ARG A 176 10.71 2.59 -14.73
CA ARG A 176 10.61 1.41 -13.86
C ARG A 176 9.17 1.02 -13.54
N ASN A 177 8.20 1.51 -14.32
CA ASN A 177 6.77 1.28 -14.11
C ASN A 177 6.25 1.79 -12.75
N VAL A 178 6.83 2.87 -12.23
CA VAL A 178 6.35 3.56 -11.03
C VAL A 178 5.96 4.99 -11.40
N LEU A 179 4.69 5.32 -11.20
CA LEU A 179 4.19 6.68 -11.40
C LEU A 179 4.31 7.46 -10.08
N ALA A 180 5.22 8.41 -10.01
CA ALA A 180 5.29 9.36 -8.91
C ALA A 180 4.48 10.61 -9.21
N LEU A 181 3.65 11.07 -8.27
CA LEU A 181 2.79 12.22 -8.43
C LEU A 181 3.52 13.55 -8.19
N SER A 182 4.71 13.50 -7.59
CA SER A 182 5.55 14.68 -7.37
C SER A 182 7.03 14.30 -7.25
N GLY A 183 7.92 15.20 -7.69
CA GLY A 183 9.36 15.04 -7.48
C GLY A 183 9.76 15.01 -6.00
N ARG A 184 8.97 15.65 -5.15
CA ARG A 184 9.13 15.62 -3.69
C ARG A 184 8.95 14.21 -3.10
N ALA A 185 7.97 13.46 -3.60
CA ALA A 185 7.76 12.08 -3.17
C ALA A 185 8.99 11.21 -3.50
N VAL A 186 9.58 11.41 -4.69
CA VAL A 186 10.78 10.68 -5.12
C VAL A 186 11.98 11.00 -4.22
N GLU A 187 12.11 12.25 -3.83
CA GLU A 187 13.16 12.70 -2.92
C GLU A 187 12.98 12.13 -1.51
N ALA A 188 11.75 12.20 -0.97
CA ALA A 188 11.42 11.63 0.34
C ALA A 188 11.72 10.14 0.40
N ALA A 189 11.52 9.41 -0.70
CA ALA A 189 11.81 7.99 -0.78
C ALA A 189 13.30 7.66 -0.57
N GLY A 190 14.22 8.59 -0.91
CA GLY A 190 15.64 8.42 -0.68
C GLY A 190 16.06 8.49 0.80
N ASP A 191 15.27 9.14 1.63
CA ASP A 191 15.54 9.38 3.06
C ASP A 191 14.65 8.52 3.98
N VAL A 192 13.89 7.54 3.45
CA VAL A 192 13.02 6.67 4.25
C VAL A 192 13.83 5.90 5.30
N ASP A 193 13.37 5.96 6.55
CA ASP A 193 13.91 5.21 7.69
C ASP A 193 13.14 3.92 7.97
N VAL A 194 11.82 3.96 7.79
CA VAL A 194 10.91 2.85 8.11
C VAL A 194 9.97 2.61 6.95
N LEU A 195 9.86 1.34 6.58
CA LEU A 195 8.91 0.85 5.59
C LEU A 195 7.83 0.04 6.28
N LEU A 196 6.60 0.52 6.18
CA LEU A 196 5.39 -0.17 6.62
C LEU A 196 4.77 -0.89 5.42
N LEU A 197 4.51 -2.17 5.56
CA LEU A 197 3.98 -3.01 4.49
C LEU A 197 2.68 -3.67 4.94
N ASP A 198 1.61 -3.47 4.21
CA ASP A 198 0.44 -4.33 4.40
C ASP A 198 0.82 -5.78 4.06
N LYS A 199 0.22 -6.75 4.76
CA LYS A 199 0.50 -8.17 4.51
C LYS A 199 -0.09 -8.62 3.17
N THR A 200 -1.40 -8.41 3.04
CA THR A 200 -2.23 -9.00 1.98
C THR A 200 -1.95 -8.33 0.64
N GLY A 201 -1.74 -9.13 -0.42
CA GLY A 201 -1.42 -8.58 -1.75
C GLY A 201 -0.01 -7.98 -1.87
N THR A 202 0.61 -7.53 -0.75
CA THR A 202 1.94 -6.92 -0.72
C THR A 202 3.03 -7.93 -0.39
N ILE A 203 3.07 -8.48 0.82
CA ILE A 203 4.05 -9.51 1.25
C ILE A 203 3.63 -10.89 0.78
N THR A 204 2.32 -11.16 0.83
CA THR A 204 1.72 -12.42 0.41
C THR A 204 1.02 -12.27 -0.95
N LEU A 205 0.60 -13.40 -1.53
CA LEU A 205 -0.13 -13.42 -2.80
C LEU A 205 -1.55 -12.82 -2.67
N GLY A 206 -2.04 -12.65 -1.42
CA GLY A 206 -3.37 -12.11 -1.15
C GLY A 206 -4.51 -13.11 -1.32
N ASN A 207 -4.23 -14.29 -1.83
CA ASN A 207 -5.16 -15.40 -1.97
C ASN A 207 -4.75 -16.55 -1.07
N ARG A 208 -5.73 -17.21 -0.46
CA ARG A 208 -5.47 -18.43 0.31
C ARG A 208 -5.18 -19.58 -0.64
N MET A 209 -3.95 -20.09 -0.63
CA MET A 209 -3.49 -21.14 -1.51
C MET A 209 -3.39 -22.45 -0.76
N ALA A 210 -3.69 -23.56 -1.43
CA ALA A 210 -3.50 -24.90 -0.87
C ALA A 210 -2.01 -25.15 -0.59
N SER A 211 -1.69 -25.52 0.64
CA SER A 211 -0.32 -25.74 1.11
C SER A 211 -0.04 -27.19 1.52
N ALA A 212 -1.06 -27.92 1.94
CA ALA A 212 -0.92 -29.33 2.31
C ALA A 212 -2.25 -30.08 2.22
N PHE A 213 -2.14 -31.40 1.99
CA PHE A 213 -3.22 -32.37 2.16
C PHE A 213 -2.97 -33.19 3.42
N LEU A 214 -3.90 -33.20 4.33
CA LEU A 214 -3.83 -33.85 5.64
C LEU A 214 -4.88 -34.96 5.71
N PRO A 215 -4.53 -36.24 5.40
CA PRO A 215 -5.49 -37.33 5.43
C PRO A 215 -5.87 -37.69 6.87
N LEU A 216 -7.10 -38.14 7.08
CA LEU A 216 -7.50 -38.75 8.34
C LEU A 216 -6.72 -40.07 8.56
N PRO A 217 -6.48 -40.51 9.82
CA PRO A 217 -5.86 -41.78 10.12
C PRO A 217 -6.53 -42.95 9.39
N GLY A 218 -5.74 -43.74 8.66
CA GLY A 218 -6.24 -44.86 7.85
C GLY A 218 -6.80 -44.49 6.46
N VAL A 219 -6.79 -43.24 6.06
CA VAL A 219 -7.11 -42.82 4.69
C VAL A 219 -5.81 -42.72 3.90
N ASN A 220 -5.80 -43.30 2.70
CA ASN A 220 -4.65 -43.17 1.79
C ASN A 220 -4.55 -41.72 1.30
N ILE A 221 -3.35 -41.14 1.37
CA ILE A 221 -3.09 -39.77 0.94
C ILE A 221 -3.39 -39.57 -0.55
N ASP A 222 -3.08 -40.52 -1.40
CA ASP A 222 -3.33 -40.43 -2.85
C ASP A 222 -4.83 -40.41 -3.15
N GLU A 223 -5.64 -41.19 -2.43
CA GLU A 223 -7.09 -41.18 -2.53
C GLU A 223 -7.67 -39.82 -2.09
N MET A 224 -7.19 -39.29 -0.99
CA MET A 224 -7.61 -37.95 -0.52
C MET A 224 -7.24 -36.87 -1.52
N MET A 225 -6.01 -36.85 -2.03
CA MET A 225 -5.55 -35.86 -3.01
C MET A 225 -6.37 -35.94 -4.29
N GLN A 226 -6.64 -37.15 -4.81
CA GLN A 226 -7.50 -37.33 -5.99
C GLN A 226 -8.92 -36.79 -5.75
N ALA A 227 -9.53 -37.12 -4.61
CA ALA A 227 -10.85 -36.63 -4.25
C ALA A 227 -10.89 -35.09 -4.10
N ALA A 228 -9.86 -34.51 -3.48
CA ALA A 228 -9.73 -33.06 -3.31
C ALA A 228 -9.58 -32.33 -4.66
N CYS A 229 -8.70 -32.84 -5.54
CA CYS A 229 -8.50 -32.29 -6.87
C CYS A 229 -9.74 -32.42 -7.75
N LEU A 230 -10.43 -33.58 -7.69
CA LEU A 230 -11.67 -33.80 -8.44
C LEU A 230 -12.80 -32.89 -7.93
N ALA A 231 -12.96 -32.75 -6.61
CA ALA A 231 -13.93 -31.85 -6.00
C ALA A 231 -13.65 -30.37 -6.33
N SER A 232 -12.45 -30.04 -6.77
CA SER A 232 -12.03 -28.67 -7.13
C SER A 232 -11.92 -28.45 -8.64
N SER A 233 -12.12 -29.47 -9.48
CA SER A 233 -11.93 -29.39 -10.93
C SER A 233 -12.87 -28.40 -11.65
N GLY A 234 -14.04 -28.13 -11.08
CA GLY A 234 -15.00 -27.14 -11.58
C GLY A 234 -15.03 -25.83 -10.78
N ASP A 235 -14.09 -25.65 -9.88
CA ASP A 235 -14.01 -24.47 -9.02
C ASP A 235 -12.99 -23.47 -9.59
N GLU A 236 -13.48 -22.40 -10.21
CA GLU A 236 -12.64 -21.37 -10.85
C GLU A 236 -12.07 -20.34 -9.86
N THR A 237 -12.35 -20.48 -8.57
CA THR A 237 -11.76 -19.60 -7.55
C THR A 237 -10.24 -19.81 -7.46
N PRO A 238 -9.47 -18.80 -6.99
CA PRO A 238 -8.03 -18.97 -6.74
C PRO A 238 -7.73 -20.16 -5.81
N GLU A 239 -8.55 -20.36 -4.78
CA GLU A 239 -8.47 -21.48 -3.86
C GLU A 239 -8.67 -22.83 -4.57
N GLY A 240 -9.70 -22.93 -5.40
CA GLY A 240 -10.00 -24.16 -6.16
C GLY A 240 -8.87 -24.51 -7.12
N ARG A 241 -8.37 -23.53 -7.87
CA ARG A 241 -7.23 -23.72 -8.78
C ARG A 241 -5.97 -24.14 -8.04
N SER A 242 -5.68 -23.54 -6.89
CA SER A 242 -4.50 -23.87 -6.09
C SER A 242 -4.50 -25.32 -5.57
N ILE A 243 -5.68 -25.87 -5.26
CA ILE A 243 -5.82 -27.27 -4.82
C ILE A 243 -5.43 -28.21 -5.95
N VAL A 244 -5.90 -27.94 -7.16
CA VAL A 244 -5.55 -28.74 -8.35
C VAL A 244 -4.06 -28.60 -8.69
N GLU A 245 -3.50 -27.40 -8.62
CA GLU A 245 -2.10 -27.13 -8.86
C GLU A 245 -1.18 -27.84 -7.86
N LEU A 246 -1.51 -27.77 -6.57
CA LEU A 246 -0.80 -28.51 -5.54
C LEU A 246 -0.86 -30.02 -5.78
N GLY A 247 -2.03 -30.56 -6.13
CA GLY A 247 -2.19 -31.98 -6.47
C GLY A 247 -1.32 -32.40 -7.67
N ASN A 248 -1.31 -31.60 -8.74
CA ASN A 248 -0.46 -31.83 -9.90
C ASN A 248 1.03 -31.83 -9.54
N THR A 249 1.46 -30.89 -8.69
CA THR A 249 2.85 -30.80 -8.21
C THR A 249 3.25 -32.05 -7.40
N LEU A 250 2.32 -32.62 -6.65
CA LEU A 250 2.50 -33.84 -5.87
C LEU A 250 2.30 -35.14 -6.69
N GLY A 251 2.07 -35.03 -7.99
CA GLY A 251 1.98 -36.17 -8.91
C GLY A 251 0.57 -36.75 -9.08
N VAL A 252 -0.46 -36.07 -8.59
CA VAL A 252 -1.85 -36.45 -8.87
C VAL A 252 -2.15 -36.15 -10.34
N SER A 253 -2.55 -37.18 -11.07
CA SER A 253 -3.00 -37.03 -12.46
C SER A 253 -4.52 -37.20 -12.51
N LEU A 254 -5.24 -36.19 -12.97
CA LEU A 254 -6.67 -36.27 -13.25
C LEU A 254 -6.96 -36.97 -14.61
N ASN A 255 -5.99 -37.76 -15.14
CA ASN A 255 -6.17 -38.56 -16.34
C ASN A 255 -7.21 -39.66 -16.08
N GLY A 256 -8.36 -39.55 -16.70
CA GLY A 256 -9.46 -40.52 -16.53
C GLY A 256 -10.65 -40.01 -15.73
N VAL A 257 -10.78 -38.68 -15.56
CA VAL A 257 -12.02 -38.07 -15.03
C VAL A 257 -13.19 -38.54 -15.89
N PRO A 258 -14.26 -39.09 -15.28
CA PRO A 258 -15.46 -39.49 -15.98
C PRO A 258 -16.00 -38.33 -16.82
N GLN A 259 -16.51 -38.60 -18.02
CA GLN A 259 -17.10 -37.56 -18.89
C GLN A 259 -18.37 -36.94 -18.29
N ASP A 260 -18.98 -37.59 -17.29
CA ASP A 260 -20.25 -37.19 -16.65
C ASP A 260 -19.98 -36.57 -15.26
N VAL A 261 -19.08 -35.58 -15.17
CA VAL A 261 -18.86 -34.84 -13.92
C VAL A 261 -19.80 -33.66 -13.87
N VAL A 262 -20.67 -33.62 -12.86
CA VAL A 262 -21.55 -32.49 -12.57
C VAL A 262 -20.92 -31.67 -11.44
N SER A 263 -20.56 -30.43 -11.74
CA SER A 263 -20.03 -29.48 -10.75
C SER A 263 -21.15 -29.00 -9.83
N VAL A 264 -20.86 -28.98 -8.53
CA VAL A 264 -21.72 -28.40 -7.48
C VAL A 264 -21.05 -27.12 -6.99
N PRO A 265 -21.57 -25.95 -7.38
CA PRO A 265 -20.97 -24.67 -6.99
C PRO A 265 -21.10 -24.43 -5.49
N PHE A 266 -20.24 -23.57 -4.96
CA PHE A 266 -20.30 -23.11 -3.58
C PHE A 266 -21.56 -22.23 -3.39
N THR A 267 -22.29 -22.46 -2.30
CA THR A 267 -23.33 -21.56 -1.82
C THR A 267 -23.09 -21.16 -0.37
N ALA A 268 -23.49 -19.96 0.02
CA ALA A 268 -23.35 -19.49 1.40
C ALA A 268 -24.19 -20.33 2.38
N GLU A 269 -25.30 -20.87 1.93
CA GLU A 269 -26.18 -21.74 2.72
C GLU A 269 -25.53 -23.09 3.03
N THR A 270 -25.03 -23.78 2.00
CA THR A 270 -24.41 -25.09 2.17
C THR A 270 -22.99 -25.00 2.70
N ARG A 271 -22.25 -23.93 2.38
CA ARG A 271 -20.83 -23.71 2.67
C ARG A 271 -19.93 -24.87 2.16
N MET A 272 -20.35 -25.45 1.05
CA MET A 272 -19.67 -26.57 0.40
C MET A 272 -19.71 -26.38 -1.11
N SER A 273 -18.68 -26.91 -1.78
CA SER A 273 -18.63 -27.12 -3.23
C SER A 273 -18.14 -28.53 -3.52
N GLY A 274 -18.21 -28.96 -4.76
CA GLY A 274 -17.71 -30.28 -5.11
C GLY A 274 -18.19 -30.76 -6.48
N VAL A 275 -18.21 -32.07 -6.65
CA VAL A 275 -18.66 -32.72 -7.88
C VAL A 275 -19.45 -33.99 -7.59
N ASP A 276 -20.34 -34.32 -8.51
CA ASP A 276 -21.00 -35.62 -8.58
C ASP A 276 -20.44 -36.35 -9.81
N ALA A 277 -19.80 -37.49 -9.60
CA ALA A 277 -19.12 -38.24 -10.64
C ALA A 277 -19.23 -39.75 -10.40
N ALA A 278 -19.59 -40.51 -11.41
CA ALA A 278 -19.62 -42.00 -11.39
C ALA A 278 -20.39 -42.60 -10.22
N GLY A 279 -21.48 -41.95 -9.76
CA GLY A 279 -22.29 -42.42 -8.62
C GLY A 279 -21.71 -42.09 -7.24
N GLU A 280 -20.60 -41.36 -7.16
CA GLU A 280 -20.01 -40.85 -5.93
C GLU A 280 -20.13 -39.32 -5.89
N GLN A 281 -20.49 -38.80 -4.73
CA GLN A 281 -20.52 -37.35 -4.49
C GLN A 281 -19.29 -36.97 -3.67
N LEU A 282 -18.50 -36.02 -4.18
CA LEU A 282 -17.35 -35.46 -3.49
C LEU A 282 -17.68 -34.04 -3.07
N ARG A 283 -17.43 -33.72 -1.80
CA ARG A 283 -17.67 -32.37 -1.24
C ARG A 283 -16.45 -31.88 -0.51
N LYS A 284 -16.16 -30.58 -0.69
CA LYS A 284 -15.19 -29.85 0.11
C LYS A 284 -15.85 -28.60 0.71
N GLY A 285 -15.46 -28.21 1.90
CA GLY A 285 -16.04 -27.03 2.52
C GLY A 285 -15.74 -26.87 4.00
N ALA A 286 -16.54 -26.03 4.65
CA ALA A 286 -16.43 -25.76 6.07
C ALA A 286 -16.67 -27.02 6.91
N THR A 287 -15.90 -27.20 7.97
CA THR A 287 -15.92 -28.39 8.84
C THR A 287 -17.34 -28.79 9.27
N ASP A 288 -18.10 -27.84 9.82
CA ASP A 288 -19.44 -28.12 10.34
C ASP A 288 -20.45 -28.49 9.23
N SER A 289 -20.30 -27.90 8.06
CA SER A 289 -21.18 -28.18 6.93
C SER A 289 -20.93 -29.56 6.34
N VAL A 290 -19.66 -29.91 6.12
CA VAL A 290 -19.29 -31.23 5.62
C VAL A 290 -19.67 -32.33 6.63
N LEU A 291 -19.49 -32.09 7.93
CA LEU A 291 -19.91 -33.03 8.96
C LEU A 291 -21.43 -33.25 8.98
N ARG A 292 -22.23 -32.17 8.86
CA ARG A 292 -23.70 -32.30 8.75
C ARG A 292 -24.12 -33.09 7.51
N TRP A 293 -23.44 -32.87 6.39
CA TRP A 293 -23.70 -33.60 5.15
C TRP A 293 -23.33 -35.10 5.30
N VAL A 294 -22.17 -35.44 5.84
CA VAL A 294 -21.75 -36.82 6.13
C VAL A 294 -22.71 -37.53 7.09
N HIS A 295 -23.17 -36.81 8.12
CA HIS A 295 -24.19 -37.28 9.06
C HIS A 295 -25.51 -37.64 8.36
N SER A 296 -25.95 -36.78 7.45
CA SER A 296 -27.22 -36.99 6.68
C SER A 296 -27.15 -38.24 5.78
N LEU A 297 -25.93 -38.69 5.43
CA LEU A 297 -25.72 -39.91 4.67
C LEU A 297 -25.60 -41.19 5.55
N GLY A 298 -25.67 -41.02 6.88
CA GLY A 298 -25.54 -42.11 7.84
C GLY A 298 -24.10 -42.65 7.98
N LEU A 299 -23.10 -41.87 7.58
CA LEU A 299 -21.68 -42.23 7.64
C LEU A 299 -21.03 -41.71 8.94
N PRO A 300 -19.93 -42.35 9.40
CA PRO A 300 -19.26 -41.94 10.63
C PRO A 300 -18.55 -40.58 10.44
N GLU A 301 -18.80 -39.66 11.35
CA GLU A 301 -18.29 -38.28 11.28
C GLU A 301 -16.81 -38.16 11.68
N ARG A 302 -16.26 -39.07 12.47
CA ARG A 302 -14.86 -39.11 12.97
C ARG A 302 -14.41 -37.74 13.56
N ARG A 303 -15.28 -37.10 14.34
CA ARG A 303 -15.12 -35.70 14.82
C ARG A 303 -13.81 -35.47 15.56
N GLU A 304 -13.40 -36.35 16.46
CA GLU A 304 -12.18 -36.15 17.27
C GLU A 304 -10.91 -36.20 16.41
N GLU A 305 -10.87 -37.11 15.45
CA GLU A 305 -9.72 -37.24 14.54
C GLU A 305 -9.66 -36.04 13.57
N LEU A 306 -10.82 -35.59 13.10
CA LEU A 306 -10.91 -34.41 12.24
C LEU A 306 -10.50 -33.16 13.01
N LYS A 307 -10.94 -32.99 14.25
CA LYS A 307 -10.57 -31.86 15.10
C LYS A 307 -9.07 -31.79 15.36
N ALA A 308 -8.42 -32.95 15.52
CA ALA A 308 -6.97 -33.02 15.68
C ALA A 308 -6.18 -32.51 14.46
N LEU A 309 -6.78 -32.50 13.26
CA LEU A 309 -6.20 -31.91 12.04
C LEU A 309 -6.63 -30.44 11.84
N VAL A 310 -7.88 -30.10 12.12
CA VAL A 310 -8.46 -28.77 11.90
C VAL A 310 -7.88 -27.74 12.88
N ASP A 311 -7.79 -28.07 14.17
CA ASP A 311 -7.37 -27.14 15.22
C ASP A 311 -5.93 -26.60 15.03
N PRO A 312 -4.92 -27.42 14.66
CA PRO A 312 -3.58 -26.91 14.34
C PRO A 312 -3.58 -25.94 13.15
N VAL A 313 -4.26 -26.32 12.05
CA VAL A 313 -4.38 -25.46 10.85
C VAL A 313 -4.97 -24.11 11.21
N ALA A 314 -6.07 -24.11 11.98
CA ALA A 314 -6.72 -22.87 12.40
C ALA A 314 -5.85 -22.03 13.34
N ARG A 315 -5.09 -22.67 14.26
CA ARG A 315 -4.16 -21.94 15.16
C ARG A 315 -2.99 -21.29 14.43
N GLU A 316 -2.55 -21.90 13.33
CA GLU A 316 -1.51 -21.33 12.46
C GLU A 316 -2.05 -20.24 11.52
N GLY A 317 -3.34 -19.88 11.63
CA GLY A 317 -3.99 -18.88 10.77
C GLY A 317 -4.37 -19.41 9.39
N GLY A 318 -4.23 -20.70 9.15
CA GLY A 318 -4.71 -21.35 7.94
C GLY A 318 -6.22 -21.55 7.95
N THR A 319 -6.80 -21.77 6.78
CA THR A 319 -8.21 -22.17 6.63
C THR A 319 -8.28 -23.65 6.32
N PRO A 320 -8.87 -24.46 7.20
CA PRO A 320 -9.08 -25.87 6.94
C PRO A 320 -10.31 -26.07 6.06
N LEU A 321 -10.15 -26.71 4.90
CA LEU A 321 -11.25 -27.21 4.09
C LEU A 321 -11.33 -28.74 4.25
N VAL A 322 -12.47 -29.21 4.74
CA VAL A 322 -12.71 -30.66 4.89
C VAL A 322 -13.14 -31.25 3.55
N VAL A 323 -12.57 -32.41 3.21
CA VAL A 323 -12.95 -33.20 2.02
C VAL A 323 -13.64 -34.47 2.46
N ALA A 324 -14.75 -34.79 1.84
CA ALA A 324 -15.54 -36.00 2.12
C ALA A 324 -16.16 -36.59 0.85
N SER A 325 -16.45 -37.88 0.92
CA SER A 325 -17.08 -38.69 -0.10
C SER A 325 -18.41 -39.25 0.42
N SER A 326 -19.42 -39.39 -0.45
CA SER A 326 -20.72 -39.98 -0.11
C SER A 326 -20.62 -41.50 0.21
N THR A 327 -19.52 -42.13 -0.17
CA THR A 327 -19.32 -43.57 0.05
C THR A 327 -18.36 -43.88 1.21
N ARG A 328 -17.39 -43.01 1.47
CA ARG A 328 -16.30 -43.24 2.42
C ARG A 328 -16.35 -42.30 3.65
N GLY A 329 -17.20 -41.31 3.65
CA GLY A 329 -17.26 -40.29 4.69
C GLY A 329 -16.11 -39.27 4.59
N VAL A 330 -15.66 -38.76 5.73
CA VAL A 330 -14.58 -37.76 5.78
C VAL A 330 -13.24 -38.38 5.39
N LEU A 331 -12.55 -37.77 4.42
CA LEU A 331 -11.25 -38.22 3.92
C LEU A 331 -10.09 -37.46 4.56
N GLY A 332 -10.23 -36.18 4.80
CA GLY A 332 -9.16 -35.38 5.38
C GLY A 332 -9.40 -33.87 5.27
N VAL A 333 -8.34 -33.10 5.46
CA VAL A 333 -8.35 -31.64 5.47
C VAL A 333 -7.35 -31.11 4.44
N ILE A 334 -7.79 -30.15 3.61
CA ILE A 334 -6.90 -29.31 2.80
C ILE A 334 -6.53 -28.11 3.66
N GLN A 335 -5.26 -27.85 3.85
CA GLN A 335 -4.78 -26.64 4.49
C GLN A 335 -4.65 -25.53 3.45
N LEU A 336 -5.43 -24.48 3.59
CA LEU A 336 -5.22 -23.23 2.84
C LEU A 336 -4.51 -22.24 3.73
N LYS A 337 -3.48 -21.58 3.22
CA LYS A 337 -2.80 -20.48 3.90
C LYS A 337 -2.43 -19.38 2.92
N ASP A 338 -2.22 -18.19 3.44
CA ASP A 338 -1.67 -17.09 2.68
C ASP A 338 -0.17 -17.33 2.47
N VAL A 339 0.28 -17.32 1.22
CA VAL A 339 1.65 -17.70 0.84
C VAL A 339 2.48 -16.46 0.65
N VAL A 340 3.64 -16.39 1.31
CA VAL A 340 4.64 -15.34 1.10
C VAL A 340 5.15 -15.38 -0.34
N LYS A 341 5.21 -14.22 -1.00
CA LYS A 341 5.73 -14.13 -2.38
C LYS A 341 7.19 -14.61 -2.45
N PRO A 342 7.58 -15.31 -3.52
CA PRO A 342 8.94 -15.81 -3.65
C PRO A 342 9.99 -14.70 -3.61
N GLY A 343 11.13 -14.96 -2.94
CA GLY A 343 12.26 -14.04 -2.90
C GLY A 343 12.10 -12.85 -1.94
N MET A 344 11.03 -12.78 -1.14
CA MET A 344 10.81 -11.64 -0.22
C MET A 344 11.92 -11.50 0.82
N ARG A 345 12.47 -12.59 1.34
CA ARG A 345 13.55 -12.55 2.32
C ARG A 345 14.79 -11.84 1.78
N ASP A 346 15.26 -12.20 0.60
CA ASP A 346 16.44 -11.59 -0.02
C ASP A 346 16.23 -10.09 -0.28
N ARG A 347 14.99 -9.71 -0.58
CA ARG A 347 14.60 -8.32 -0.82
C ARG A 347 14.57 -7.51 0.47
N PHE A 348 14.04 -8.05 1.55
CA PHE A 348 14.09 -7.39 2.86
C PHE A 348 15.51 -7.30 3.41
N ASP A 349 16.37 -8.27 3.15
CA ASP A 349 17.79 -8.19 3.48
C ASP A 349 18.48 -7.03 2.74
N ARG A 350 18.13 -6.79 1.46
CA ARG A 350 18.63 -5.62 0.71
C ARG A 350 18.10 -4.30 1.29
N ILE A 351 16.83 -4.21 1.64
CA ILE A 351 16.24 -3.03 2.27
C ILE A 351 16.93 -2.74 3.61
N ARG A 352 17.15 -3.77 4.41
CA ARG A 352 17.88 -3.68 5.69
C ARG A 352 19.33 -3.22 5.49
N ALA A 353 19.99 -3.69 4.45
CA ALA A 353 21.35 -3.25 4.10
C ALA A 353 21.41 -1.76 3.72
N MET A 354 20.29 -1.16 3.28
CA MET A 354 20.16 0.28 3.04
C MET A 354 19.88 1.09 4.32
N GLY A 355 19.75 0.43 5.48
CA GLY A 355 19.46 1.05 6.77
C GLY A 355 17.97 1.29 7.05
N ILE A 356 17.07 0.68 6.28
CA ILE A 356 15.62 0.87 6.40
C ILE A 356 15.05 -0.28 7.23
N LYS A 357 14.29 0.06 8.28
CA LYS A 357 13.54 -0.92 9.09
C LYS A 357 12.26 -1.31 8.37
N THR A 358 11.96 -2.61 8.30
CA THR A 358 10.73 -3.15 7.69
C THR A 358 9.75 -3.60 8.76
N VAL A 359 8.49 -3.18 8.66
CA VAL A 359 7.41 -3.55 9.59
C VAL A 359 6.21 -4.02 8.81
N MET A 360 5.81 -5.26 9.03
CA MET A 360 4.57 -5.81 8.46
C MET A 360 3.37 -5.38 9.31
N ILE A 361 2.28 -4.98 8.65
CA ILE A 361 1.02 -4.64 9.31
C ILE A 361 -0.06 -5.60 8.81
N THR A 362 -0.86 -6.16 9.72
CA THR A 362 -1.93 -7.10 9.36
C THR A 362 -3.07 -7.07 10.38
N GLY A 363 -4.28 -7.34 9.93
CA GLY A 363 -5.45 -7.62 10.78
C GLY A 363 -5.45 -9.02 11.40
N ASP A 364 -4.52 -9.90 11.00
CA ASP A 364 -4.42 -11.26 11.53
C ASP A 364 -4.07 -11.28 13.02
N ASN A 365 -4.37 -12.42 13.66
CA ASN A 365 -3.93 -12.67 15.03
C ASN A 365 -2.40 -12.71 15.15
N ARG A 366 -1.90 -12.49 16.35
CA ARG A 366 -0.46 -12.37 16.63
C ARG A 366 0.36 -13.60 16.21
N LEU A 367 -0.17 -14.82 16.34
CA LEU A 367 0.56 -16.05 16.00
C LEU A 367 0.75 -16.18 14.49
N THR A 368 -0.30 -15.92 13.71
CA THR A 368 -0.24 -15.90 12.24
C THR A 368 0.72 -14.82 11.75
N ALA A 369 0.58 -13.60 12.29
CA ALA A 369 1.45 -12.48 11.93
C ALA A 369 2.93 -12.79 12.21
N GLN A 370 3.24 -13.39 13.36
CA GLN A 370 4.59 -13.80 13.72
C GLN A 370 5.17 -14.85 12.76
N ALA A 371 4.37 -15.84 12.38
CA ALA A 371 4.80 -16.88 11.45
C ALA A 371 5.14 -16.31 10.06
N ILE A 372 4.26 -15.46 9.52
CA ILE A 372 4.45 -14.81 8.22
C ILE A 372 5.64 -13.83 8.27
N ALA A 373 5.77 -13.04 9.33
CA ALA A 373 6.89 -12.11 9.52
C ALA A 373 8.24 -12.85 9.53
N ALA A 374 8.32 -13.97 10.23
CA ALA A 374 9.51 -14.81 10.28
C ALA A 374 9.82 -15.48 8.93
N GLU A 375 8.80 -15.95 8.20
CA GLU A 375 8.94 -16.53 6.85
C GLU A 375 9.42 -15.47 5.85
N ALA A 376 8.79 -14.31 5.83
CA ALA A 376 9.13 -13.19 4.94
C ALA A 376 10.48 -12.55 5.29
N GLY A 377 10.87 -12.56 6.57
CA GLY A 377 12.13 -11.96 7.04
C GLY A 377 12.05 -10.46 7.32
N VAL A 378 10.85 -9.93 7.65
CA VAL A 378 10.68 -8.55 8.10
C VAL A 378 11.24 -8.36 9.52
N ASP A 379 11.58 -7.11 9.89
CA ASP A 379 12.23 -6.81 11.17
C ASP A 379 11.24 -6.79 12.34
N ASP A 380 9.96 -6.42 12.05
CA ASP A 380 8.92 -6.26 13.08
C ASP A 380 7.54 -6.46 12.47
N PHE A 381 6.51 -6.57 13.30
CA PHE A 381 5.13 -6.65 12.82
C PHE A 381 4.13 -6.03 13.81
N LEU A 382 3.02 -5.50 13.27
CA LEU A 382 1.83 -5.07 14.00
C LEU A 382 0.67 -6.00 13.62
N ALA A 383 0.19 -6.80 14.58
CA ALA A 383 -0.93 -7.73 14.42
C ALA A 383 -2.24 -7.10 14.92
N GLU A 384 -3.38 -7.66 14.49
CA GLU A 384 -4.74 -7.22 14.89
C GLU A 384 -4.98 -5.72 14.62
N ALA A 385 -4.27 -5.17 13.63
CA ALA A 385 -4.27 -3.75 13.33
C ALA A 385 -5.56 -3.31 12.64
N LYS A 386 -6.15 -2.23 13.16
CA LYS A 386 -7.24 -1.49 12.53
C LYS A 386 -6.67 -0.34 11.68
N PRO A 387 -7.45 0.27 10.78
CA PRO A 387 -6.98 1.42 10.00
C PRO A 387 -6.42 2.56 10.85
N GLU A 388 -7.06 2.82 12.00
CA GLU A 388 -6.63 3.85 12.94
C GLU A 388 -5.27 3.52 13.58
N ASP A 389 -4.99 2.25 13.84
CA ASP A 389 -3.70 1.80 14.41
C ASP A 389 -2.56 1.96 13.39
N LYS A 390 -2.84 1.70 12.09
CA LYS A 390 -1.90 1.96 10.99
C LYS A 390 -1.52 3.44 10.94
N LEU A 391 -2.51 4.31 11.00
CA LEU A 391 -2.32 5.77 11.00
C LEU A 391 -1.54 6.22 12.25
N GLN A 392 -1.91 5.72 13.43
CA GLN A 392 -1.27 6.09 14.69
C GLN A 392 0.21 5.69 14.70
N LEU A 393 0.55 4.51 14.20
CA LEU A 393 1.94 4.06 14.07
C LEU A 393 2.79 5.02 13.23
N ILE A 394 2.24 5.50 12.09
CA ILE A 394 2.92 6.49 11.25
C ILE A 394 3.16 7.79 12.02
N LEU A 395 2.12 8.30 12.70
CA LEU A 395 2.21 9.53 13.48
C LEU A 395 3.27 9.43 14.58
N ASP A 396 3.38 8.29 15.24
CA ASP A 396 4.34 8.10 16.33
C ASP A 396 5.77 8.00 15.80
N LEU A 397 6.00 7.28 14.70
CA LEU A 397 7.30 7.25 14.01
C LEU A 397 7.71 8.64 13.49
N GLN A 398 6.79 9.40 12.93
CA GLN A 398 7.06 10.77 12.46
C GLN A 398 7.37 11.73 13.61
N LYS A 399 6.76 11.57 14.80
CA LYS A 399 7.13 12.34 16.01
C LYS A 399 8.55 12.06 16.50
N GLU A 400 9.05 10.84 16.23
CA GLU A 400 10.45 10.46 16.49
C GLU A 400 11.42 11.04 15.45
N GLY A 401 10.93 11.76 14.44
CA GLY A 401 11.72 12.34 13.34
C GLY A 401 12.04 11.34 12.23
N ARG A 402 11.36 10.18 12.18
CA ARG A 402 11.52 9.18 11.14
C ARG A 402 10.72 9.52 9.90
N LEU A 403 11.30 9.28 8.72
CA LEU A 403 10.57 9.29 7.45
C LEU A 403 9.99 7.90 7.18
N VAL A 404 8.69 7.87 6.93
CA VAL A 404 7.91 6.63 6.83
C VAL A 404 7.39 6.43 5.41
N ALA A 405 7.73 5.29 4.81
CA ALA A 405 7.04 4.79 3.62
C ALA A 405 5.96 3.79 4.04
N MET A 406 4.81 3.84 3.39
CA MET A 406 3.72 2.89 3.52
C MET A 406 3.39 2.28 2.16
N SER A 407 3.28 0.96 2.10
CA SER A 407 2.75 0.25 0.94
C SER A 407 1.47 -0.49 1.30
N GLY A 408 0.43 -0.31 0.49
CA GLY A 408 -0.87 -0.94 0.67
C GLY A 408 -1.74 -0.80 -0.57
N ASP A 409 -2.86 -1.50 -0.62
CA ASP A 409 -3.77 -1.53 -1.76
C ASP A 409 -5.27 -1.38 -1.39
N GLY A 410 -5.61 -1.54 -0.11
CA GLY A 410 -6.98 -1.46 0.39
C GLY A 410 -7.46 -0.05 0.74
N THR A 411 -8.78 0.14 0.80
CA THR A 411 -9.39 1.37 1.30
C THR A 411 -9.05 1.62 2.77
N ASN A 412 -8.87 0.56 3.54
CA ASN A 412 -8.41 0.60 4.93
C ASN A 412 -6.98 1.16 5.09
N ASP A 413 -6.17 1.15 4.02
CA ASP A 413 -4.82 1.70 3.99
C ASP A 413 -4.79 3.18 3.61
N ALA A 414 -5.86 3.69 2.97
CA ALA A 414 -5.90 5.04 2.43
C ALA A 414 -5.49 6.14 3.43
N PRO A 415 -5.96 6.18 4.68
CA PRO A 415 -5.51 7.18 5.65
C PRO A 415 -4.02 7.09 5.97
N ALA A 416 -3.48 5.87 6.10
CA ALA A 416 -2.07 5.61 6.35
C ALA A 416 -1.20 6.02 5.14
N LEU A 417 -1.64 5.67 3.92
CA LEU A 417 -1.00 6.08 2.66
C LEU A 417 -0.97 7.61 2.49
N ALA A 418 -2.07 8.29 2.80
CA ALA A 418 -2.16 9.74 2.74
C ALA A 418 -1.24 10.45 3.73
N LYS A 419 -1.08 9.89 4.92
CA LYS A 419 -0.27 10.47 5.99
C LYS A 419 1.21 10.16 5.88
N SER A 420 1.59 9.03 5.29
CA SER A 420 2.98 8.64 5.10
C SER A 420 3.75 9.63 4.23
N ASP A 421 5.07 9.74 4.43
CA ASP A 421 5.93 10.58 3.60
C ASP A 421 6.00 10.05 2.16
N VAL A 422 6.03 8.72 2.04
CA VAL A 422 5.90 7.98 0.77
C VAL A 422 4.76 6.98 0.88
N GLY A 423 3.67 7.19 0.15
CA GLY A 423 2.54 6.27 0.03
C GLY A 423 2.58 5.56 -1.32
N LEU A 424 3.04 4.30 -1.35
CA LEU A 424 3.11 3.48 -2.55
C LEU A 424 1.87 2.60 -2.65
N VAL A 425 1.12 2.75 -3.73
CA VAL A 425 -0.10 1.98 -3.99
C VAL A 425 0.10 1.04 -5.17
N MET A 426 -0.39 -0.19 -5.05
CA MET A 426 -0.40 -1.13 -6.16
C MET A 426 -1.39 -0.72 -7.24
N ASN A 427 -1.12 -1.01 -8.51
CA ASN A 427 -2.05 -0.70 -9.61
C ASN A 427 -3.40 -1.40 -9.45
N THR A 428 -3.41 -2.56 -8.81
CA THR A 428 -4.63 -3.31 -8.45
C THR A 428 -5.36 -2.72 -7.26
N GLY A 429 -4.78 -1.72 -6.58
CA GLY A 429 -5.35 -1.11 -5.40
C GLY A 429 -6.66 -0.35 -5.67
N THR A 430 -7.44 -0.18 -4.61
CA THR A 430 -8.72 0.54 -4.66
C THR A 430 -8.53 1.99 -5.10
N GLN A 431 -9.59 2.60 -5.63
CA GLN A 431 -9.54 4.00 -6.03
C GLN A 431 -9.18 4.91 -4.85
N ALA A 432 -9.73 4.67 -3.68
CA ALA A 432 -9.43 5.44 -2.47
C ALA A 432 -7.94 5.36 -2.08
N ALA A 433 -7.32 4.17 -2.16
CA ALA A 433 -5.90 4.00 -1.92
C ALA A 433 -5.07 4.75 -2.97
N ARG A 434 -5.43 4.66 -4.27
CA ARG A 434 -4.71 5.34 -5.37
C ARG A 434 -4.76 6.86 -5.28
N GLU A 435 -5.87 7.43 -4.82
CA GLU A 435 -5.99 8.87 -4.57
C GLU A 435 -5.23 9.33 -3.32
N ALA A 436 -5.13 8.46 -2.32
CA ALA A 436 -4.41 8.74 -1.08
C ALA A 436 -2.87 8.65 -1.22
N GLY A 437 -2.38 7.76 -2.06
CA GLY A 437 -0.95 7.57 -2.30
C GLY A 437 -0.31 8.75 -3.04
N ASN A 438 1.01 8.81 -3.04
CA ASN A 438 1.79 9.75 -3.87
C ASN A 438 2.70 9.05 -4.88
N MET A 439 2.68 7.71 -4.89
CA MET A 439 3.29 6.85 -5.91
C MET A 439 2.38 5.68 -6.23
N ILE A 440 2.37 5.25 -7.49
CA ILE A 440 1.62 4.07 -7.95
C ILE A 440 2.58 3.12 -8.64
N ASP A 441 2.63 1.90 -8.15
CA ASP A 441 3.36 0.80 -8.80
C ASP A 441 2.46 0.15 -9.85
N LEU A 442 2.80 0.33 -11.12
CA LEU A 442 2.01 -0.15 -12.25
C LEU A 442 2.10 -1.67 -12.45
N ASP A 443 3.15 -2.30 -11.93
CA ASP A 443 3.37 -3.76 -12.00
C ASP A 443 2.73 -4.50 -10.81
N SER A 444 2.28 -3.77 -9.79
CA SER A 444 1.82 -4.34 -8.51
C SER A 444 2.87 -5.27 -7.86
N ASP A 445 4.14 -4.91 -8.00
CA ASP A 445 5.28 -5.60 -7.37
C ASP A 445 5.81 -4.80 -6.18
N PRO A 446 5.53 -5.22 -4.93
CA PRO A 446 5.94 -4.48 -3.73
C PRO A 446 7.46 -4.30 -3.61
N THR A 447 8.23 -5.00 -4.42
CA THR A 447 9.68 -4.93 -4.45
C THR A 447 10.23 -3.74 -5.21
N LYS A 448 9.38 -3.07 -5.99
CA LYS A 448 9.68 -1.79 -6.62
C LYS A 448 10.13 -0.72 -5.65
N LEU A 449 9.76 -0.86 -4.38
CA LEU A 449 10.23 0.08 -3.35
C LEU A 449 11.75 0.12 -3.25
N ILE A 450 12.46 -0.98 -3.48
CA ILE A 450 13.94 -1.00 -3.51
C ILE A 450 14.45 -0.05 -4.60
N GLU A 451 13.89 -0.16 -5.81
CA GLU A 451 14.27 0.69 -6.93
C GLU A 451 13.90 2.17 -6.67
N ILE A 452 12.75 2.40 -6.06
CA ILE A 452 12.29 3.73 -5.67
C ILE A 452 13.27 4.39 -4.69
N VAL A 453 13.69 3.67 -3.66
CA VAL A 453 14.67 4.15 -2.67
C VAL A 453 16.04 4.37 -3.31
N GLU A 454 16.51 3.46 -4.17
CA GLU A 454 17.79 3.62 -4.89
C GLU A 454 17.78 4.89 -5.76
N ILE A 455 16.71 5.12 -6.52
CA ILE A 455 16.55 6.32 -7.34
C ILE A 455 16.47 7.58 -6.45
N GLY A 456 15.69 7.53 -5.38
CA GLY A 456 15.58 8.62 -4.41
C GLY A 456 16.95 8.99 -3.81
N LYS A 457 17.75 8.02 -3.37
CA LYS A 457 19.11 8.23 -2.86
C LYS A 457 20.03 8.86 -3.90
N GLN A 458 19.96 8.41 -5.15
CA GLN A 458 20.73 9.01 -6.24
C GLN A 458 20.34 10.48 -6.47
N LEU A 459 19.05 10.81 -6.38
CA LEU A 459 18.57 12.18 -6.50
C LEU A 459 19.06 13.06 -5.36
N LEU A 460 19.05 12.56 -4.12
CA LEU A 460 19.57 13.29 -2.96
C LEU A 460 21.07 13.61 -3.10
N ILE A 461 21.87 12.65 -3.57
CA ILE A 461 23.30 12.87 -3.85
C ILE A 461 23.48 13.92 -4.94
N THR A 462 22.71 13.81 -6.04
CA THR A 462 22.76 14.78 -7.15
C THR A 462 22.34 16.18 -6.68
N ARG A 463 21.28 16.27 -5.88
CA ARG A 463 20.82 17.53 -5.27
C ARG A 463 21.89 18.14 -4.38
N GLY A 464 22.50 17.34 -3.49
CA GLY A 464 23.57 17.79 -2.61
C GLY A 464 24.76 18.35 -3.40
N ALA A 465 25.20 17.65 -4.45
CA ALA A 465 26.30 18.09 -5.31
C ALA A 465 25.97 19.40 -6.03
N LEU A 466 24.77 19.51 -6.63
CA LEU A 466 24.35 20.70 -7.36
C LEU A 466 24.13 21.90 -6.42
N THR A 467 23.55 21.68 -5.22
CA THR A 467 23.39 22.74 -4.22
C THR A 467 24.74 23.27 -3.76
N THR A 468 25.71 22.38 -3.50
CA THR A 468 27.09 22.77 -3.11
C THR A 468 27.76 23.55 -4.23
N PHE A 469 27.63 23.08 -5.47
CA PHE A 469 28.20 23.78 -6.64
C PHE A 469 27.58 25.16 -6.80
N SER A 470 26.26 25.30 -6.72
CA SER A 470 25.56 26.58 -6.83
C SER A 470 25.99 27.55 -5.73
N LEU A 471 26.06 27.06 -4.48
CA LEU A 471 26.53 27.87 -3.35
C LEU A 471 27.96 28.35 -3.54
N ALA A 472 28.87 27.46 -3.94
CA ALA A 472 30.26 27.81 -4.22
C ALA A 472 30.37 28.87 -5.32
N ASN A 473 29.55 28.75 -6.38
CA ASN A 473 29.45 29.71 -7.45
C ASN A 473 28.94 31.07 -6.98
N ASP A 474 27.88 31.12 -6.17
CA ASP A 474 27.36 32.36 -5.63
C ASP A 474 28.36 33.07 -4.72
N VAL A 475 29.10 32.33 -3.90
CA VAL A 475 30.20 32.89 -3.10
C VAL A 475 31.34 33.40 -3.99
N ALA A 476 31.71 32.68 -5.05
CA ALA A 476 32.77 33.10 -5.97
C ALA A 476 32.48 34.44 -6.64
N LYS A 477 31.21 34.77 -6.92
CA LYS A 477 30.79 36.06 -7.49
C LYS A 477 31.15 37.23 -6.60
N TYR A 478 31.15 37.08 -5.27
CA TYR A 478 31.61 38.12 -4.36
C TYR A 478 33.10 38.46 -4.58
N PHE A 479 33.92 37.43 -4.74
CA PHE A 479 35.35 37.62 -4.98
C PHE A 479 35.67 38.19 -6.37
N ALA A 480 34.73 38.09 -7.32
CA ALA A 480 34.87 38.75 -8.62
C ALA A 480 34.38 40.19 -8.59
N ILE A 481 33.21 40.47 -7.99
CA ILE A 481 32.51 41.73 -8.10
C ILE A 481 33.02 42.78 -7.08
N ILE A 482 33.21 42.40 -5.81
CA ILE A 482 33.62 43.33 -4.76
C ILE A 482 35.02 43.96 -5.05
N PRO A 483 36.05 43.18 -5.41
CA PRO A 483 37.33 43.76 -5.82
C PRO A 483 37.19 44.73 -7.00
N ALA A 484 36.41 44.35 -8.03
CA ALA A 484 36.20 45.21 -9.20
C ALA A 484 35.48 46.51 -8.85
N LEU A 485 34.57 46.55 -7.86
CA LEU A 485 33.90 47.77 -7.39
C LEU A 485 34.86 48.71 -6.66
N PHE A 486 35.81 48.20 -5.90
CA PHE A 486 36.66 49.00 -5.00
C PHE A 486 38.08 49.20 -5.48
N MET A 487 38.54 48.55 -6.57
CA MET A 487 39.90 48.63 -7.10
C MET A 487 40.39 50.04 -7.39
N ALA A 488 39.47 50.95 -7.81
CA ALA A 488 39.81 52.35 -8.08
C ALA A 488 40.23 53.13 -6.82
N ALA A 489 39.65 52.79 -5.64
CA ALA A 489 39.97 53.42 -4.36
C ALA A 489 40.96 52.59 -3.51
N LEU A 490 40.94 51.31 -3.69
CA LEU A 490 41.81 50.35 -2.97
C LEU A 490 42.55 49.46 -3.98
N PRO A 491 43.66 49.92 -4.57
CA PRO A 491 44.41 49.14 -5.59
C PRO A 491 44.92 47.80 -5.10
N GLU A 492 45.12 47.62 -3.81
CA GLU A 492 45.51 46.39 -3.18
C GLU A 492 44.52 45.22 -3.42
N LEU A 493 43.25 45.53 -3.60
CA LEU A 493 42.22 44.53 -3.93
C LEU A 493 42.38 43.93 -5.35
N GLY A 494 43.27 44.52 -6.18
CA GLY A 494 43.59 43.98 -7.50
C GLY A 494 44.16 42.57 -7.45
N VAL A 495 44.78 42.18 -6.35
CA VAL A 495 45.29 40.80 -6.13
C VAL A 495 44.15 39.79 -6.11
N LEU A 496 42.94 40.20 -5.71
CA LEU A 496 41.73 39.34 -5.67
C LEU A 496 40.99 39.33 -7.00
N ASN A 497 41.33 40.19 -7.96
CA ASN A 497 40.71 40.20 -9.29
C ASN A 497 41.27 39.09 -10.19
N VAL A 498 41.09 37.85 -9.78
CA VAL A 498 41.60 36.64 -10.45
C VAL A 498 41.07 36.52 -11.89
N MET A 499 39.87 37.04 -12.16
CA MET A 499 39.24 36.99 -13.49
C MET A 499 39.70 38.15 -14.41
N HIS A 500 40.56 39.06 -13.94
CA HIS A 500 41.07 40.21 -14.68
C HIS A 500 39.97 41.10 -15.29
N LEU A 501 38.86 41.26 -14.57
CA LEU A 501 37.73 42.10 -15.02
C LEU A 501 38.10 43.58 -14.92
N SER A 502 37.97 44.31 -16.01
CA SER A 502 38.46 45.67 -16.14
C SER A 502 37.56 46.73 -15.53
N THR A 503 36.26 46.45 -15.38
CA THR A 503 35.26 47.41 -14.84
C THR A 503 34.24 46.70 -13.95
N PRO A 504 33.63 47.43 -12.96
CA PRO A 504 32.53 46.89 -12.16
C PRO A 504 31.37 46.43 -13.01
N GLN A 505 31.05 47.13 -14.08
CA GLN A 505 29.96 46.80 -14.99
C GLN A 505 30.23 45.46 -15.73
N SER A 506 31.44 45.21 -16.16
CA SER A 506 31.81 43.92 -16.78
C SER A 506 31.74 42.76 -15.79
N ALA A 507 32.07 43.00 -14.53
CA ALA A 507 31.95 41.98 -13.47
C ALA A 507 30.49 41.62 -13.20
N ILE A 508 29.62 42.62 -13.07
CA ILE A 508 28.19 42.42 -12.84
C ILE A 508 27.54 41.76 -14.06
N LEU A 509 27.87 42.23 -15.29
CA LEU A 509 27.33 41.62 -16.51
C LEU A 509 27.73 40.17 -16.65
N SER A 510 28.98 39.83 -16.35
CA SER A 510 29.48 38.43 -16.32
C SER A 510 28.69 37.57 -15.33
N ALA A 511 28.43 38.13 -14.14
CA ALA A 511 27.63 37.40 -13.12
C ALA A 511 26.17 37.21 -13.53
N VAL A 512 25.56 38.24 -14.19
CA VAL A 512 24.18 38.11 -14.71
C VAL A 512 24.11 37.04 -15.80
N ILE A 513 25.02 37.08 -16.78
CA ILE A 513 25.09 36.08 -17.87
C ILE A 513 25.29 34.68 -17.31
N PHE A 514 26.10 34.53 -16.26
CA PHE A 514 26.33 33.23 -15.66
C PHE A 514 25.12 32.69 -14.88
N ASN A 515 24.23 33.54 -14.39
CA ASN A 515 23.01 33.15 -13.70
C ASN A 515 21.85 32.84 -14.67
N ALA A 516 21.89 33.34 -15.88
CA ALA A 516 20.87 33.11 -16.90
C ALA A 516 21.10 31.79 -17.66
#